data_1be0cadaef1b43a4c16ffa43ceb07e90
#
_entry.id   1be0cadaef1b43a4c16ffa43ceb07e90
#
_cell.length_a   1.000
_cell.length_b   1.000
_cell.length_c   1.000
_cell.angle_alpha   90.00
_cell.angle_beta   90.00
_cell.angle_gamma   90.00
#
_symmetry.space_group_name_H-M   'P 1'
#
loop_
_entity.id
_entity.type
_entity.pdbx_description
1 polymer ?
#
loop_
_entity_poly.entity_id
_entity_poly.type
_entity_poly.pdbx_seq_one_letter_code
_entity_poly.pdbx_strand_id
1 'polypeptide(L)'
;GGGTYDLSLGESQRSGEYRQGIGRLLEFPEAALSPEVAQYVRLVKACAGPGRSAITAYPGSPTIVAHLRRSTDRMVLAETHAREAQALRASLGRQKLVSILESDGYEAVKAQLPPREKRGLVLIDPPFESDAEFDRVLKALETGHQRWPTGTFCIWYPLTERAAPLRFRRNLEASGIRKVLDVTLSVMPEDTPVGMRGSGLVIVNPPWLLDERLAELLPDLHRLLVPDGTGGTSVEWWVGE
;
A
#
# COMPACT_ATOMS: atom_id res chain seq x y z
N GLY A 1 -2.36 9.30 -6.21
CA GLY A 1 -1.89 10.46 -5.43
C GLY A 1 -0.58 11.06 -5.92
N GLY A 2 -0.25 12.29 -5.44
CA GLY A 2 0.87 13.12 -5.92
C GLY A 2 2.29 12.64 -5.61
N GLY A 3 2.43 11.50 -4.96
CA GLY A 3 3.71 10.87 -4.68
C GLY A 3 4.38 11.32 -3.39
N THR A 4 4.26 12.59 -3.00
CA THR A 4 4.79 13.14 -1.75
C THR A 4 3.78 14.12 -1.16
N TYR A 5 3.53 14.00 0.12
CA TYR A 5 2.57 14.83 0.84
C TYR A 5 3.28 15.80 1.78
N ASP A 6 2.86 17.05 1.78
CA ASP A 6 3.36 18.06 2.72
C ASP A 6 2.54 17.99 4.01
N LEU A 7 3.18 17.50 5.08
CA LEU A 7 2.55 17.37 6.39
C LEU A 7 2.40 18.72 7.13
N SER A 8 2.98 19.80 6.62
CA SER A 8 2.82 21.14 7.19
C SER A 8 1.55 21.84 6.72
N LEU A 9 0.87 21.30 5.69
CA LEU A 9 -0.28 21.94 5.05
C LEU A 9 -1.63 21.34 5.54
N GLY A 10 -2.59 22.23 5.66
CA GLY A 10 -4.06 22.11 5.77
C GLY A 10 -4.63 20.80 6.33
N GLU A 11 -4.91 19.83 5.46
CA GLU A 11 -5.64 18.59 5.83
C GLU A 11 -4.82 17.66 6.73
N SER A 12 -3.53 17.50 6.44
CA SER A 12 -2.62 16.67 7.25
C SER A 12 -2.47 17.18 8.68
N GLN A 13 -2.53 18.50 8.86
CA GLN A 13 -2.49 19.11 10.20
C GLN A 13 -3.82 18.97 10.95
N ARG A 14 -4.95 18.98 10.23
CA ARG A 14 -6.28 18.84 10.84
C ARG A 14 -6.58 17.42 11.30
N SER A 15 -6.25 16.40 10.50
CA SER A 15 -6.47 15.00 10.88
C SER A 15 -5.46 14.55 11.95
N GLY A 16 -4.22 15.03 11.89
CA GLY A 16 -3.17 14.66 12.85
C GLY A 16 -2.78 13.18 12.84
N GLU A 17 -3.35 12.37 11.94
CA GLU A 17 -3.16 10.92 11.86
C GLU A 17 -1.69 10.51 11.73
N TYR A 18 -0.89 11.29 10.99
CA TYR A 18 0.53 11.02 10.85
C TYR A 18 1.28 10.98 12.20
N ARG A 19 0.78 11.67 13.24
CA ARG A 19 1.38 11.69 14.57
C ARG A 19 1.23 10.33 15.27
N GLN A 20 0.10 9.65 15.04
CA GLN A 20 -0.17 8.33 15.59
C GLN A 20 0.45 7.19 14.74
N GLY A 21 0.80 7.48 13.49
CA GLY A 21 1.50 6.60 12.58
C GLY A 21 3.01 6.80 12.60
N ILE A 22 3.54 7.35 11.51
CA ILE A 22 4.99 7.58 11.34
C ILE A 22 5.60 8.42 12.46
N GLY A 23 4.84 9.39 13.01
CA GLY A 23 5.30 10.22 14.12
C GLY A 23 5.76 9.40 15.30
N ARG A 24 5.00 8.36 15.69
CA ARG A 24 5.39 7.43 16.75
C ARG A 24 6.65 6.64 16.43
N LEU A 25 6.76 6.12 15.22
CA LEU A 25 7.95 5.34 14.82
C LEU A 25 9.23 6.17 14.90
N LEU A 26 9.12 7.48 14.72
CA LEU A 26 10.26 8.40 14.81
C LEU A 26 10.72 8.70 16.23
N GLU A 27 9.88 8.44 17.23
CA GLU A 27 10.24 8.61 18.64
C GLU A 27 11.18 7.50 19.13
N PHE A 28 11.21 6.36 18.44
CA PHE A 28 12.08 5.24 18.79
C PHE A 28 13.48 5.42 18.23
N PRO A 29 14.53 5.06 19.00
CA PRO A 29 15.87 4.95 18.46
C PRO A 29 15.91 3.84 17.42
N GLU A 30 16.66 4.03 16.33
CA GLU A 30 16.69 3.09 15.21
C GLU A 30 17.09 1.66 15.64
N ALA A 31 17.95 1.54 16.64
CA ALA A 31 18.38 0.25 17.19
C ALA A 31 17.26 -0.54 17.90
N ALA A 32 16.15 0.11 18.23
CA ALA A 32 14.98 -0.54 18.85
C ALA A 32 13.91 -0.97 17.81
N LEU A 33 14.13 -0.66 16.54
CA LEU A 33 13.24 -1.01 15.43
C LEU A 33 13.72 -2.29 14.74
N SER A 34 12.78 -3.10 14.24
CA SER A 34 13.14 -4.19 13.33
C SER A 34 13.81 -3.63 12.06
N PRO A 35 14.63 -4.42 11.35
CA PRO A 35 15.34 -3.95 10.16
C PRO A 35 14.42 -3.32 9.11
N GLU A 36 13.26 -3.90 8.89
CA GLU A 36 12.27 -3.45 7.91
C GLU A 36 11.64 -2.11 8.32
N VAL A 37 11.25 -1.96 9.59
CA VAL A 37 10.72 -0.71 10.13
C VAL A 37 11.79 0.38 10.12
N ALA A 38 13.03 0.06 10.51
CA ALA A 38 14.15 0.98 10.45
C ALA A 38 14.43 1.46 9.01
N GLN A 39 14.37 0.54 8.04
CA GLN A 39 14.51 0.89 6.61
C GLN A 39 13.42 1.86 6.16
N TYR A 40 12.18 1.60 6.54
CA TYR A 40 11.05 2.49 6.24
C TYR A 40 11.23 3.88 6.86
N VAL A 41 11.59 3.94 8.13
CA VAL A 41 11.87 5.20 8.85
C VAL A 41 13.00 5.98 8.17
N ARG A 42 14.09 5.33 7.78
CA ARG A 42 15.19 5.96 7.03
C ARG A 42 14.70 6.55 5.69
N LEU A 43 13.87 5.81 4.97
CA LEU A 43 13.28 6.27 3.70
C LEU A 43 12.43 7.52 3.92
N VAL A 44 11.56 7.52 4.94
CA VAL A 44 10.73 8.70 5.25
C VAL A 44 11.60 9.92 5.61
N LYS A 45 12.64 9.73 6.44
CA LYS A 45 13.60 10.79 6.78
C LYS A 45 14.33 11.33 5.54
N ALA A 46 14.72 10.47 4.62
CA ALA A 46 15.37 10.87 3.37
C ALA A 46 14.45 11.73 2.48
N CYS A 47 13.15 11.45 2.45
CA CYS A 47 12.17 12.24 1.72
C CYS A 47 11.92 13.63 2.34
N ALA A 48 12.06 13.78 3.65
CA ALA A 48 11.91 15.06 4.34
C ALA A 48 13.08 16.02 4.09
N GLY A 49 14.21 15.52 3.60
CA GLY A 49 15.43 16.28 3.32
C GLY A 49 16.36 16.45 4.52
N PRO A 50 17.65 16.73 4.28
CA PRO A 50 18.65 16.81 5.33
C PRO A 50 18.41 18.00 6.28
N GLY A 51 18.68 17.80 7.57
CA GLY A 51 18.70 18.86 8.59
C GLY A 51 17.35 19.33 9.11
N ARG A 52 16.24 18.66 8.79
CA ARG A 52 14.93 18.98 9.35
C ARG A 52 14.64 18.11 10.58
N SER A 53 14.39 18.76 11.71
CA SER A 53 14.01 18.09 12.98
C SER A 53 12.56 17.59 12.96
N ALA A 54 11.72 18.12 12.07
CA ALA A 54 10.34 17.70 11.88
C ALA A 54 10.13 17.14 10.48
N ILE A 55 9.38 16.05 10.35
CA ILE A 55 8.97 15.54 9.04
C ILE A 55 7.92 16.49 8.48
N THR A 56 8.29 17.18 7.42
CA THR A 56 7.40 18.06 6.66
C THR A 56 6.91 17.41 5.37
N ALA A 57 7.61 16.38 4.89
CA ALA A 57 7.27 15.67 3.67
C ALA A 57 7.16 14.17 3.95
N TYR A 58 6.07 13.55 3.49
CA TYR A 58 5.78 12.14 3.66
C TYR A 58 5.67 11.45 2.29
N PRO A 59 6.40 10.34 2.07
CA PRO A 59 6.36 9.64 0.80
C PRO A 59 5.06 8.83 0.66
N GLY A 60 4.35 9.02 -0.43
CA GLY A 60 3.33 8.10 -0.89
C GLY A 60 3.94 6.88 -1.58
N SER A 61 3.12 5.88 -1.90
CA SER A 61 3.55 4.64 -2.55
C SER A 61 4.42 4.85 -3.81
N PRO A 62 4.13 5.84 -4.71
CA PRO A 62 5.00 6.09 -5.85
C PRO A 62 6.43 6.47 -5.46
N THR A 63 6.58 7.31 -4.45
CA THR A 63 7.89 7.76 -3.98
C THR A 63 8.64 6.64 -3.25
N ILE A 64 7.94 5.83 -2.45
CA ILE A 64 8.51 4.64 -1.81
C ILE A 64 9.08 3.68 -2.86
N VAL A 65 8.28 3.34 -3.87
CA VAL A 65 8.73 2.46 -4.96
C VAL A 65 9.90 3.05 -5.73
N ALA A 66 9.87 4.36 -6.01
CA ALA A 66 10.95 5.05 -6.72
C ALA A 66 12.29 5.00 -5.96
N HIS A 67 12.28 4.98 -4.61
CA HIS A 67 13.47 4.83 -3.78
C HIS A 67 13.96 3.38 -3.68
N LEU A 68 13.06 2.41 -3.73
CA LEU A 68 13.40 0.99 -3.54
C LEU A 68 13.75 0.26 -4.85
N ARG A 69 13.24 0.75 -5.99
CA ARG A 69 13.50 0.13 -7.30
C ARG A 69 14.96 0.24 -7.72
N ARG A 70 15.43 -0.71 -8.49
CA ARG A 70 16.74 -0.66 -9.15
C ARG A 70 16.69 0.34 -10.32
N SER A 71 17.82 0.83 -10.75
CA SER A 71 17.92 1.73 -11.92
C SER A 71 17.45 1.11 -13.23
N THR A 72 17.39 -0.23 -13.30
CA THR A 72 16.92 -1.02 -14.45
C THR A 72 15.43 -1.34 -14.39
N ASP A 73 14.76 -1.14 -13.25
CA ASP A 73 13.36 -1.47 -13.10
C ASP A 73 12.48 -0.39 -13.72
N ARG A 74 11.51 -0.81 -14.52
CA ARG A 74 10.49 0.06 -15.10
C ARG A 74 9.37 0.29 -14.10
N MET A 75 8.87 1.52 -14.03
CA MET A 75 7.77 1.93 -13.18
C MET A 75 6.70 2.60 -14.02
N VAL A 76 5.46 2.17 -13.89
CA VAL A 76 4.29 2.79 -14.54
C VAL A 76 3.32 3.22 -13.45
N LEU A 77 2.95 4.48 -13.45
CA LEU A 77 2.01 5.08 -12.52
C LEU A 77 0.77 5.52 -13.28
N ALA A 78 -0.40 5.06 -12.87
CA ALA A 78 -1.68 5.51 -13.39
C ALA A 78 -2.38 6.38 -12.32
N GLU A 79 -2.78 7.58 -12.71
CA GLU A 79 -3.47 8.52 -11.84
C GLU A 79 -4.56 9.25 -12.64
N THR A 80 -5.78 9.20 -12.14
CA THR A 80 -6.96 9.78 -12.82
C THR A 80 -7.06 11.28 -12.61
N HIS A 81 -6.62 11.78 -11.45
CA HIS A 81 -6.73 13.20 -11.12
C HIS A 81 -5.59 13.99 -11.75
N ALA A 82 -5.91 14.89 -12.66
CA ALA A 82 -4.93 15.69 -13.41
C ALA A 82 -3.93 16.43 -12.51
N ARG A 83 -4.39 16.99 -11.38
CA ARG A 83 -3.53 17.69 -10.42
C ARG A 83 -2.49 16.76 -9.79
N GLU A 84 -2.91 15.58 -9.37
CA GLU A 84 -2.02 14.56 -8.77
C GLU A 84 -1.06 13.99 -9.81
N ALA A 85 -1.55 13.73 -11.04
CA ALA A 85 -0.70 13.30 -12.15
C ALA A 85 0.36 14.36 -12.50
N GLN A 86 0.02 15.64 -12.42
CA GLN A 86 0.98 16.73 -12.61
C GLN A 86 2.03 16.76 -11.49
N ALA A 87 1.62 16.58 -10.22
CA ALA A 87 2.54 16.48 -9.09
C ALA A 87 3.49 15.29 -9.22
N LEU A 88 3.00 14.13 -9.66
CA LEU A 88 3.83 12.96 -9.98
C LEU A 88 4.85 13.26 -11.10
N ARG A 89 4.41 13.93 -12.17
CA ARG A 89 5.33 14.34 -13.26
C ARG A 89 6.40 15.30 -12.77
N ALA A 90 6.05 16.21 -11.88
CA ALA A 90 7.02 17.16 -11.31
C ALA A 90 8.07 16.46 -10.42
N SER A 91 7.63 15.48 -9.61
CA SER A 91 8.50 14.78 -8.65
C SER A 91 9.28 13.61 -9.25
N LEU A 92 8.66 12.80 -10.09
CA LEU A 92 9.20 11.53 -10.58
C LEU A 92 9.41 11.46 -12.09
N GLY A 93 8.78 12.36 -12.87
CA GLY A 93 8.75 12.26 -14.34
C GLY A 93 10.09 12.40 -15.03
N ARG A 94 11.12 12.92 -14.35
CA ARG A 94 12.50 13.00 -14.88
C ARG A 94 13.32 11.73 -14.61
N GLN A 95 12.80 10.80 -13.82
CA GLN A 95 13.51 9.57 -13.51
C GLN A 95 13.47 8.62 -14.72
N LYS A 96 14.59 7.99 -14.99
CA LYS A 96 14.71 7.01 -16.08
C LYS A 96 13.74 5.83 -15.83
N LEU A 97 13.08 5.36 -16.89
CA LEU A 97 12.14 4.22 -16.86
C LEU A 97 10.91 4.44 -15.97
N VAL A 98 10.54 5.69 -15.70
CA VAL A 98 9.28 6.06 -15.07
C VAL A 98 8.32 6.61 -16.12
N SER A 99 7.11 6.07 -16.18
CA SER A 99 6.01 6.53 -17.03
C SER A 99 4.82 6.90 -16.17
N ILE A 100 4.24 8.06 -16.43
CA ILE A 100 3.06 8.56 -15.70
C ILE A 100 1.93 8.71 -16.69
N LEU A 101 0.87 7.94 -16.45
CA LEU A 101 -0.34 7.89 -17.26
C LEU A 101 -1.45 8.66 -16.51
N GLU A 102 -2.01 9.66 -17.17
CA GLU A 102 -3.23 10.32 -16.69
C GLU A 102 -4.42 9.53 -17.22
N SER A 103 -4.77 8.47 -16.49
CA SER A 103 -5.77 7.48 -16.92
C SER A 103 -6.32 6.70 -15.74
N ASP A 104 -7.47 6.04 -15.95
CA ASP A 104 -8.02 5.07 -15.02
C ASP A 104 -7.01 3.92 -14.78
N GLY A 105 -6.73 3.64 -13.50
CA GLY A 105 -5.80 2.58 -13.09
C GLY A 105 -6.23 1.19 -13.53
N TYR A 106 -7.53 0.91 -13.59
CA TYR A 106 -8.07 -0.38 -14.04
C TYR A 106 -7.85 -0.60 -15.53
N GLU A 107 -8.01 0.44 -16.35
CA GLU A 107 -7.66 0.38 -17.77
C GLU A 107 -6.15 0.26 -17.97
N ALA A 108 -5.34 0.89 -17.10
CA ALA A 108 -3.90 0.75 -17.13
C ALA A 108 -3.46 -0.69 -16.83
N VAL A 109 -4.08 -1.41 -15.88
CA VAL A 109 -3.85 -2.85 -15.64
C VAL A 109 -4.04 -3.64 -16.92
N LYS A 110 -5.15 -3.42 -17.60
CA LYS A 110 -5.46 -4.10 -18.88
C LYS A 110 -4.45 -3.76 -19.99
N ALA A 111 -4.02 -2.50 -20.10
CA ALA A 111 -3.15 -2.04 -21.17
C ALA A 111 -1.68 -2.40 -20.94
N GLN A 112 -1.20 -2.47 -19.70
CA GLN A 112 0.22 -2.64 -19.36
C GLN A 112 0.61 -4.09 -19.10
N LEU A 113 -0.36 -5.01 -18.95
CA LEU A 113 -0.09 -6.42 -18.69
C LEU A 113 -0.32 -7.31 -19.92
N PRO A 114 0.49 -8.36 -20.13
CA PRO A 114 1.70 -8.67 -19.37
C PRO A 114 2.84 -7.69 -19.64
N PRO A 115 3.71 -7.40 -18.67
CA PRO A 115 4.88 -6.56 -18.90
C PRO A 115 5.93 -7.31 -19.74
N ARG A 116 6.89 -6.58 -20.30
CA ARG A 116 8.05 -7.19 -20.96
C ARG A 116 8.96 -7.92 -19.98
N GLU A 117 8.97 -7.45 -18.75
CA GLU A 117 9.70 -8.01 -17.62
C GLU A 117 9.00 -9.29 -17.13
N LYS A 118 9.79 -10.33 -16.81
CA LYS A 118 9.25 -11.61 -16.34
C LYS A 118 8.73 -11.56 -14.89
N ARG A 119 9.16 -10.56 -14.12
CA ARG A 119 8.80 -10.37 -12.71
C ARG A 119 8.40 -8.92 -12.48
N GLY A 120 7.46 -8.70 -11.58
CA GLY A 120 7.01 -7.38 -11.20
C GLY A 120 5.86 -7.42 -10.21
N LEU A 121 5.48 -6.24 -9.77
CA LEU A 121 4.41 -6.01 -8.80
C LEU A 121 3.39 -5.04 -9.42
N VAL A 122 2.13 -5.37 -9.28
CA VAL A 122 0.99 -4.45 -9.52
C VAL A 122 0.42 -4.06 -8.17
N LEU A 123 0.52 -2.79 -7.80
CA LEU A 123 -0.14 -2.24 -6.62
C LEU A 123 -1.45 -1.58 -7.05
N ILE A 124 -2.55 -1.98 -6.42
CA ILE A 124 -3.90 -1.44 -6.65
C ILE A 124 -4.37 -0.82 -5.33
N ASP A 125 -4.52 0.50 -5.33
CA ASP A 125 -4.87 1.31 -4.16
C ASP A 125 -5.88 2.39 -4.56
N PRO A 126 -7.15 2.02 -4.79
CA PRO A 126 -8.22 2.95 -5.13
C PRO A 126 -8.78 3.65 -3.88
N PRO A 127 -9.57 4.71 -4.03
CA PRO A 127 -10.06 5.51 -2.91
C PRO A 127 -11.13 4.82 -2.04
N PHE A 128 -11.71 3.71 -2.46
CA PHE A 128 -12.78 2.97 -1.75
C PHE A 128 -13.93 3.86 -1.26
N GLU A 129 -14.34 4.85 -2.06
CA GLU A 129 -15.46 5.75 -1.74
C GLU A 129 -16.82 5.03 -1.68
N SER A 130 -16.95 3.89 -2.35
CA SER A 130 -18.15 3.07 -2.36
C SER A 130 -17.85 1.58 -2.34
N ASP A 131 -18.83 0.77 -1.93
CA ASP A 131 -18.74 -0.69 -1.94
C ASP A 131 -18.55 -1.30 -3.34
N ALA A 132 -18.96 -0.59 -4.38
CA ALA A 132 -18.76 -0.98 -5.77
C ALA A 132 -17.27 -0.99 -6.18
N GLU A 133 -16.42 -0.30 -5.43
CA GLU A 133 -14.99 -0.29 -5.68
C GLU A 133 -14.35 -1.67 -5.51
N PHE A 134 -14.82 -2.45 -4.54
CA PHE A 134 -14.37 -3.84 -4.37
C PHE A 134 -14.65 -4.74 -5.58
N ASP A 135 -15.80 -4.52 -6.24
CA ASP A 135 -16.17 -5.29 -7.45
C ASP A 135 -15.28 -4.86 -8.65
N ARG A 136 -14.96 -3.56 -8.76
CA ARG A 136 -14.02 -3.03 -9.78
C ARG A 136 -12.61 -3.58 -9.58
N VAL A 137 -12.13 -3.59 -8.33
CA VAL A 137 -10.82 -4.15 -7.95
C VAL A 137 -10.74 -5.62 -8.30
N LEU A 138 -11.76 -6.42 -7.95
CA LEU A 138 -11.80 -7.84 -8.28
C LEU A 138 -11.74 -8.07 -9.80
N LYS A 139 -12.54 -7.35 -10.56
CA LYS A 139 -12.54 -7.44 -12.03
C LYS A 139 -11.18 -7.07 -12.64
N ALA A 140 -10.53 -6.05 -12.09
CA ALA A 140 -9.18 -5.65 -12.54
C ALA A 140 -8.13 -6.72 -12.19
N LEU A 141 -8.21 -7.31 -11.00
CA LEU A 141 -7.36 -8.41 -10.58
C LEU A 141 -7.55 -9.64 -11.48
N GLU A 142 -8.78 -10.07 -11.73
CA GLU A 142 -9.10 -11.20 -12.62
C GLU A 142 -8.53 -10.97 -14.03
N THR A 143 -8.78 -9.77 -14.57
CA THR A 143 -8.25 -9.37 -15.89
C THR A 143 -6.72 -9.38 -15.91
N GLY A 144 -6.09 -8.80 -14.88
CA GLY A 144 -4.64 -8.74 -14.76
C GLY A 144 -4.01 -10.12 -14.59
N HIS A 145 -4.57 -10.95 -13.71
CA HIS A 145 -4.11 -12.30 -13.45
C HIS A 145 -4.26 -13.21 -14.68
N GLN A 146 -5.38 -13.13 -15.40
CA GLN A 146 -5.57 -13.87 -16.66
C GLN A 146 -4.49 -13.52 -17.68
N ARG A 147 -4.09 -12.24 -17.77
CA ARG A 147 -3.04 -11.77 -18.71
C ARG A 147 -1.63 -12.08 -18.23
N TRP A 148 -1.44 -12.12 -16.94
CA TRP A 148 -0.14 -12.34 -16.30
C TRP A 148 -0.25 -13.21 -15.05
N PRO A 149 -0.47 -14.54 -15.18
CA PRO A 149 -0.72 -15.44 -14.07
C PRO A 149 0.40 -15.55 -13.04
N THR A 150 1.64 -15.19 -13.42
CA THR A 150 2.82 -15.26 -12.55
C THR A 150 3.17 -13.91 -11.91
N GLY A 151 2.40 -12.87 -12.20
CA GLY A 151 2.59 -11.54 -11.62
C GLY A 151 2.21 -11.50 -10.15
N THR A 152 2.91 -10.70 -9.36
CA THR A 152 2.47 -10.38 -8.00
C THR A 152 1.49 -9.21 -8.05
N PHE A 153 0.31 -9.39 -7.46
CA PHE A 153 -0.67 -8.32 -7.31
C PHE A 153 -0.83 -8.02 -5.82
N CYS A 154 -0.76 -6.75 -5.44
CA CYS A 154 -0.95 -6.27 -4.09
C CYS A 154 -2.11 -5.27 -4.09
N ILE A 155 -3.16 -5.58 -3.37
CA ILE A 155 -4.37 -4.77 -3.28
C ILE A 155 -4.46 -4.25 -1.87
N TRP A 156 -4.38 -2.93 -1.70
CA TRP A 156 -4.69 -2.29 -0.45
C TRP A 156 -6.21 -2.15 -0.29
N TYR A 157 -6.73 -2.36 0.92
CA TYR A 157 -8.14 -2.12 1.23
C TYR A 157 -8.33 -1.63 2.67
N PRO A 158 -9.38 -0.82 2.95
CA PRO A 158 -9.68 -0.36 4.30
C PRO A 158 -10.39 -1.43 5.12
N LEU A 159 -10.01 -1.59 6.37
CA LEU A 159 -10.78 -2.37 7.34
C LEU A 159 -11.92 -1.51 7.88
N THR A 160 -13.15 -1.83 7.48
CA THR A 160 -14.37 -1.12 7.86
C THR A 160 -15.42 -2.13 8.35
N GLU A 161 -16.47 -1.66 9.02
CA GLU A 161 -17.63 -2.51 9.41
C GLU A 161 -18.50 -2.97 8.25
N ARG A 162 -18.23 -2.50 7.02
CA ARG A 162 -19.04 -2.79 5.85
C ARG A 162 -18.94 -4.26 5.44
N ALA A 163 -20.02 -4.80 4.91
CA ALA A 163 -20.06 -6.16 4.38
C ALA A 163 -19.22 -6.34 3.09
N ALA A 164 -18.78 -5.26 2.47
CA ALA A 164 -18.07 -5.28 1.21
C ALA A 164 -16.72 -6.02 1.26
N PRO A 165 -15.86 -5.86 2.28
CA PRO A 165 -14.63 -6.67 2.39
C PRO A 165 -14.90 -8.18 2.47
N LEU A 166 -15.94 -8.60 3.22
CA LEU A 166 -16.31 -10.01 3.31
C LEU A 166 -16.86 -10.57 1.99
N ARG A 167 -17.62 -9.76 1.24
CA ARG A 167 -18.10 -10.12 -0.09
C ARG A 167 -16.92 -10.22 -1.06
N PHE A 168 -15.99 -9.29 -1.01
CA PHE A 168 -14.77 -9.31 -1.81
C PHE A 168 -13.98 -10.59 -1.57
N ARG A 169 -13.71 -10.95 -0.31
CA ARG A 169 -13.06 -12.23 0.05
C ARG A 169 -13.75 -13.43 -0.60
N ARG A 170 -15.06 -13.60 -0.38
CA ARG A 170 -15.83 -14.70 -0.93
C ARG A 170 -15.76 -14.78 -2.46
N ASN A 171 -15.89 -13.64 -3.12
CA ASN A 171 -15.83 -13.59 -4.57
C ASN A 171 -14.43 -13.91 -5.10
N LEU A 172 -13.38 -13.46 -4.40
CA LEU A 172 -12.01 -13.79 -4.74
C LEU A 172 -11.70 -15.27 -4.53
N GLU A 173 -12.15 -15.87 -3.42
CA GLU A 173 -12.04 -17.32 -3.18
C GLU A 173 -12.75 -18.13 -4.29
N ALA A 174 -13.89 -17.64 -4.79
CA ALA A 174 -14.65 -18.28 -5.87
C ALA A 174 -14.07 -18.03 -7.27
N SER A 175 -13.17 -17.08 -7.47
CA SER A 175 -12.61 -16.69 -8.78
C SER A 175 -11.70 -17.74 -9.42
N GLY A 176 -11.22 -18.70 -8.63
CA GLY A 176 -10.23 -19.69 -9.05
C GLY A 176 -8.79 -19.20 -8.99
N ILE A 177 -8.53 -17.95 -8.59
CA ILE A 177 -7.19 -17.42 -8.36
C ILE A 177 -6.61 -18.11 -7.12
N ARG A 178 -5.38 -18.62 -7.25
CA ARG A 178 -4.67 -19.33 -6.18
C ARG A 178 -3.58 -18.45 -5.56
N LYS A 179 -2.97 -18.91 -4.47
CA LYS A 179 -1.87 -18.23 -3.75
C LYS A 179 -2.26 -16.82 -3.34
N VAL A 180 -3.35 -16.71 -2.60
CA VAL A 180 -3.89 -15.44 -2.11
C VAL A 180 -3.63 -15.33 -0.61
N LEU A 181 -2.74 -14.43 -0.24
CA LEU A 181 -2.39 -14.08 1.14
C LEU A 181 -3.10 -12.79 1.53
N ASP A 182 -3.79 -12.80 2.67
CA ASP A 182 -4.34 -11.60 3.30
C ASP A 182 -3.51 -11.21 4.51
N VAL A 183 -3.28 -9.92 4.63
CA VAL A 183 -2.46 -9.32 5.68
C VAL A 183 -3.18 -8.11 6.23
N THR A 184 -3.48 -8.10 7.53
CA THR A 184 -4.19 -6.98 8.15
C THR A 184 -3.45 -6.40 9.33
N LEU A 185 -3.60 -5.09 9.51
CA LEU A 185 -3.20 -4.35 10.70
C LEU A 185 -4.33 -3.40 11.09
N SER A 186 -4.90 -3.60 12.27
CA SER A 186 -5.94 -2.77 12.86
C SER A 186 -5.39 -2.01 14.06
N VAL A 187 -5.71 -0.73 14.15
CA VAL A 187 -5.27 0.17 15.23
C VAL A 187 -6.41 0.59 16.14
N MET A 188 -7.61 0.07 15.90
CA MET A 188 -8.82 0.31 16.68
C MET A 188 -9.55 -1.00 16.95
N PRO A 189 -10.37 -1.09 18.01
CA PRO A 189 -11.22 -2.23 18.30
C PRO A 189 -12.19 -2.53 17.15
N GLU A 190 -12.61 -3.79 17.04
CA GLU A 190 -13.55 -4.22 15.99
C GLU A 190 -14.93 -3.55 16.10
N ASP A 191 -15.37 -3.23 17.29
CA ASP A 191 -16.66 -2.60 17.60
C ASP A 191 -16.65 -1.07 17.52
N THR A 192 -15.54 -0.46 17.06
CA THR A 192 -15.44 0.99 16.90
C THR A 192 -16.38 1.47 15.78
N PRO A 193 -17.38 2.33 16.07
CA PRO A 193 -18.43 2.71 15.12
C PRO A 193 -17.98 3.80 14.14
N VAL A 194 -16.70 3.87 13.80
CA VAL A 194 -16.15 4.89 12.91
C VAL A 194 -15.31 4.28 11.79
N GLY A 195 -15.64 4.70 10.59
CA GLY A 195 -14.83 4.69 9.37
C GLY A 195 -13.84 3.54 9.22
N MET A 196 -12.58 3.88 9.05
CA MET A 196 -11.48 2.96 8.85
C MET A 196 -10.79 2.64 10.18
N ARG A 197 -10.75 1.36 10.54
CA ARG A 197 -10.11 0.86 11.78
C ARG A 197 -8.66 0.40 11.57
N GLY A 198 -8.28 0.24 10.33
CA GLY A 198 -6.98 -0.28 9.92
C GLY A 198 -6.93 -0.52 8.43
N SER A 199 -5.92 -1.24 8.00
CA SER A 199 -5.68 -1.54 6.59
C SER A 199 -5.43 -3.02 6.37
N GLY A 200 -5.83 -3.50 5.18
CA GLY A 200 -5.48 -4.82 4.69
C GLY A 200 -4.72 -4.77 3.37
N LEU A 201 -3.93 -5.80 3.14
CA LEU A 201 -3.27 -6.08 1.86
C LEU A 201 -3.62 -7.49 1.40
N VAL A 202 -4.30 -7.59 0.28
CA VAL A 202 -4.46 -8.88 -0.40
C VAL A 202 -3.32 -9.03 -1.41
N ILE A 203 -2.54 -10.10 -1.28
CA ILE A 203 -1.35 -10.33 -2.11
C ILE A 203 -1.53 -11.65 -2.86
N VAL A 204 -1.62 -11.55 -4.19
CA VAL A 204 -1.66 -12.72 -5.08
C VAL A 204 -0.23 -13.02 -5.55
N ASN A 205 0.15 -14.28 -5.54
CA ASN A 205 1.51 -14.75 -5.80
C ASN A 205 2.55 -14.01 -4.90
N PRO A 206 2.41 -14.06 -3.58
CA PRO A 206 3.37 -13.42 -2.69
C PRO A 206 4.78 -13.99 -2.90
N PRO A 207 5.84 -13.19 -2.66
CA PRO A 207 7.20 -13.69 -2.60
C PRO A 207 7.35 -14.83 -1.57
N TRP A 208 8.32 -15.71 -1.80
CA TRP A 208 8.65 -16.81 -0.92
C TRP A 208 8.90 -16.34 0.53
N LEU A 209 8.30 -17.01 1.51
CA LEU A 209 8.37 -16.71 2.95
C LEU A 209 7.85 -15.31 3.34
N LEU A 210 7.05 -14.66 2.51
CA LEU A 210 6.51 -13.35 2.87
C LEU A 210 5.52 -13.45 4.05
N ASP A 211 4.72 -14.50 4.09
CA ASP A 211 3.78 -14.81 5.17
C ASP A 211 4.49 -14.97 6.52
N GLU A 212 5.56 -15.76 6.58
CA GLU A 212 6.36 -15.96 7.80
C GLU A 212 6.98 -14.64 8.28
N ARG A 213 7.60 -13.89 7.36
CA ARG A 213 8.22 -12.60 7.67
C ARG A 213 7.22 -11.56 8.15
N LEU A 214 6.02 -11.53 7.58
CA LEU A 214 4.96 -10.62 8.02
C LEU A 214 4.36 -11.05 9.36
N ALA A 215 4.23 -12.36 9.61
CA ALA A 215 3.78 -12.88 10.90
C ALA A 215 4.74 -12.51 12.04
N GLU A 216 6.04 -12.39 11.77
CA GLU A 216 7.04 -11.92 12.74
C GLU A 216 7.02 -10.38 12.88
N LEU A 217 6.92 -9.65 11.75
CA LEU A 217 7.05 -8.19 11.72
C LEU A 217 5.82 -7.46 12.28
N LEU A 218 4.61 -7.91 11.92
CA LEU A 218 3.39 -7.15 12.20
C LEU A 218 3.07 -7.00 13.70
N PRO A 219 3.25 -8.00 14.57
CA PRO A 219 3.05 -7.83 16.00
C PRO A 219 3.97 -6.75 16.61
N ASP A 220 5.23 -6.70 16.17
CA ASP A 220 6.17 -5.67 16.62
C ASP A 220 5.77 -4.29 16.13
N LEU A 221 5.40 -4.16 14.85
CA LEU A 221 4.91 -2.91 14.28
C LEU A 221 3.64 -2.43 14.99
N HIS A 222 2.69 -3.34 15.24
CA HIS A 222 1.46 -3.02 15.96
C HIS A 222 1.76 -2.48 17.37
N ARG A 223 2.64 -3.14 18.13
CA ARG A 223 3.05 -2.70 19.47
C ARG A 223 3.68 -1.30 19.47
N LEU A 224 4.43 -0.95 18.43
CA LEU A 224 5.02 0.38 18.27
C LEU A 224 3.95 1.44 17.95
N LEU A 225 2.95 1.09 17.16
CA LEU A 225 1.88 2.01 16.73
C LEU A 225 0.76 2.14 17.77
N VAL A 226 0.46 1.07 18.50
CA VAL A 226 -0.71 0.96 19.40
C VAL A 226 -0.27 0.49 20.79
N PRO A 227 0.24 1.40 21.65
CA PRO A 227 0.78 1.05 22.97
C PRO A 227 -0.25 0.44 23.92
N ASP A 228 -1.54 0.76 23.77
CA ASP A 228 -2.63 0.20 24.56
C ASP A 228 -3.07 -1.19 24.09
N GLY A 229 -2.51 -1.68 22.97
CA GLY A 229 -2.78 -3.00 22.44
C GLY A 229 -4.14 -3.18 21.77
N THR A 230 -4.87 -2.09 21.50
CA THR A 230 -6.16 -2.16 20.81
C THR A 230 -5.98 -2.56 19.33
N GLY A 231 -6.98 -3.23 18.74
CA GLY A 231 -6.87 -3.76 17.38
C GLY A 231 -6.06 -5.05 17.32
N GLY A 232 -5.27 -5.22 16.26
CA GLY A 232 -4.47 -6.44 16.09
C GLY A 232 -3.92 -6.61 14.68
N THR A 233 -3.31 -7.77 14.45
CA THR A 233 -2.71 -8.13 13.17
C THR A 233 -3.13 -9.53 12.76
N SER A 234 -3.24 -9.80 11.45
CA SER A 234 -3.46 -11.13 10.91
C SER A 234 -2.65 -11.34 9.64
N VAL A 235 -2.20 -12.57 9.45
CA VAL A 235 -1.60 -13.07 8.21
C VAL A 235 -2.28 -14.40 7.90
N GLU A 236 -3.10 -14.43 6.86
CA GLU A 236 -3.97 -15.56 6.56
C GLU A 236 -3.92 -15.92 5.07
N TRP A 237 -3.79 -17.17 4.74
CA TRP A 237 -4.01 -17.63 3.38
C TRP A 237 -5.51 -17.80 3.12
N TRP A 238 -6.09 -16.91 2.31
CA TRP A 238 -7.47 -17.08 1.85
C TRP A 238 -7.59 -18.22 0.85
N VAL A 239 -6.57 -18.34 -0.03
CA VAL A 239 -6.48 -19.46 -0.97
C VAL A 239 -5.03 -19.94 -1.03
N GLY A 240 -4.81 -21.21 -0.72
CA GLY A 240 -3.48 -21.84 -0.80
C GLY A 240 -3.00 -22.10 -2.24
N GLU A 241 -1.94 -22.91 -2.34
CA GLU A 241 -1.39 -23.35 -3.63
C GLU A 241 -2.36 -24.21 -4.46
#